data_91d2fb7269530a50849e7d215609a453
#
_entry.id   91d2fb7269530a50849e7d215609a453
#
_cell.length_a   1.000
_cell.length_b   1.000
_cell.length_c   1.000
_cell.angle_alpha   90.00
_cell.angle_beta   90.00
_cell.angle_gamma   90.00
#
_symmetry.space_group_name_H-M   'P 1'
#
loop_
_entity.id
_entity.type
_entity.pdbx_description
1 polymer ?
#
loop_
_entity_poly.entity_id
_entity_poly.type
_entity_poly.pdbx_seq_one_letter_code
_entity_poly.pdbx_strand_id
1 'polypeptide(L)'
;MPRLDRRHLLMGLGAALTAVPSLTVPAQQAVDAPSSDKFLRRLAEAEQSGKVHDLHALLVSRHGKLLFEHYGKGEDEGGGSRPGVVVTFGPEVLHDLRSVSKSVVGLVYGIALADGKVPPPEAKLYEQFPEYTDLAKQPGRDRLTIGHVLSMTLGVEWDELTIPYGTAGNSENAMEAAPDRFRFILERPIVGEPGVKWIYCGGATAILGRLIGKGTGERLPAYARRVLFDPMDFGPSDWRVGADGEPRAASGCRLLPRDMLKVGQLALAGGAWQGKQIVPADWVRRIITPAVKIEGARSYGYHWYIYDNMVDGQRQYWVGAIGWGGQRLYAFPGLDLVVAMNCGNYRQTGMEQSRVNLAVLTDVVFPSLA
;
A
#
# COMPACT_ATOMS: atom_id res chain seq x y z
N MET A 1 22.66 21.03 -3.08
CA MET A 1 21.46 20.36 -2.51
C MET A 1 21.57 20.42 -1.00
N PRO A 2 20.58 20.94 -0.25
CA PRO A 2 20.63 20.93 1.22
C PRO A 2 20.43 19.52 1.73
N ARG A 3 21.12 19.20 2.81
CA ARG A 3 21.08 17.90 3.49
C ARG A 3 19.72 17.71 4.15
N LEU A 4 19.05 16.60 3.91
CA LEU A 4 17.86 16.17 4.64
C LEU A 4 18.26 15.82 6.07
N ASP A 5 17.81 16.61 7.05
CA ASP A 5 18.07 16.35 8.47
C ASP A 5 17.08 15.32 9.00
N ARG A 6 17.64 14.35 9.77
CA ARG A 6 16.94 13.19 10.34
C ARG A 6 15.85 13.54 11.37
N ARG A 7 15.89 14.73 11.94
CA ARG A 7 15.10 15.06 13.14
C ARG A 7 13.64 15.44 12.85
N HIS A 8 13.31 15.83 11.63
CA HIS A 8 12.03 16.47 11.33
C HIS A 8 10.99 15.56 10.64
N LEU A 9 11.34 14.31 10.30
CA LEU A 9 10.41 13.37 9.69
C LEU A 9 9.36 12.79 10.67
N LEU A 10 9.50 13.06 11.97
CA LEU A 10 8.69 12.45 13.04
C LEU A 10 7.75 13.41 13.78
N MET A 11 7.83 14.73 13.58
CA MET A 11 6.95 15.66 14.31
C MET A 11 6.17 16.57 13.38
N GLY A 12 4.85 16.58 13.56
CA GLY A 12 3.92 17.45 12.87
C GLY A 12 3.61 18.71 13.62
N LEU A 13 3.13 19.75 12.93
CA LEU A 13 2.01 20.62 13.32
C LEU A 13 1.84 21.81 12.33
N GLY A 14 0.58 22.10 11.99
CA GLY A 14 0.09 23.44 11.70
C GLY A 14 -0.10 23.85 10.23
N ALA A 15 -1.32 24.19 9.94
CA ALA A 15 -1.98 24.52 8.68
C ALA A 15 -1.57 25.86 8.04
N ALA A 16 -1.68 25.94 6.70
CA ALA A 16 -2.36 27.03 5.95
C ALA A 16 -2.45 26.70 4.45
N LEU A 17 -3.63 26.90 3.88
CA LEU A 17 -3.93 26.78 2.44
C LEU A 17 -3.54 28.07 1.71
N THR A 18 -2.74 28.01 0.65
CA THR A 18 -2.68 29.04 -0.38
C THR A 18 -2.39 28.43 -1.79
N ALA A 19 -2.94 29.08 -2.81
CA ALA A 19 -3.01 28.66 -4.20
C ALA A 19 -1.65 28.41 -4.88
N VAL A 20 -1.63 27.41 -5.80
CA VAL A 20 -0.46 26.96 -6.55
C VAL A 20 -0.32 27.75 -7.86
N PRO A 21 0.82 28.40 -8.16
CA PRO A 21 1.16 28.83 -9.50
C PRO A 21 1.88 27.73 -10.28
N SER A 22 1.56 27.60 -11.56
CA SER A 22 2.22 26.69 -12.51
C SER A 22 3.70 27.08 -12.70
N LEU A 23 4.61 26.22 -12.30
CA LEU A 23 6.03 26.37 -12.52
C LEU A 23 6.45 25.58 -13.78
N THR A 24 6.91 26.31 -14.80
CA THR A 24 7.67 25.76 -15.93
C THR A 24 9.03 25.29 -15.43
N VAL A 25 9.28 23.99 -15.54
CA VAL A 25 10.57 23.36 -15.17
C VAL A 25 11.55 23.57 -16.34
N PRO A 26 12.75 24.15 -16.12
CA PRO A 26 13.77 24.20 -17.16
C PRO A 26 14.33 22.81 -17.48
N ALA A 27 14.70 22.57 -18.74
CA ALA A 27 15.27 21.30 -19.20
C ALA A 27 16.49 20.91 -18.35
N GLN A 28 16.38 19.78 -17.67
CA GLN A 28 17.38 19.28 -16.74
C GLN A 28 18.52 18.64 -17.52
N GLN A 29 19.76 19.10 -17.29
CA GLN A 29 20.97 18.44 -17.80
C GLN A 29 20.97 16.96 -17.36
N ALA A 30 21.35 16.09 -18.27
CA ALA A 30 21.50 14.65 -17.98
C ALA A 30 22.55 14.47 -16.85
N VAL A 31 22.07 14.23 -15.65
CA VAL A 31 22.92 13.76 -14.55
C VAL A 31 23.16 12.30 -14.81
N ASP A 32 24.43 11.87 -14.89
CA ASP A 32 24.80 10.49 -15.02
C ASP A 32 24.08 9.63 -13.96
N ALA A 33 23.56 8.48 -14.38
CA ALA A 33 22.89 7.57 -13.46
C ALA A 33 23.84 7.20 -12.31
N PRO A 34 23.43 7.30 -11.04
CA PRO A 34 24.30 6.96 -9.92
C PRO A 34 24.76 5.52 -10.04
N SER A 35 26.05 5.28 -9.81
CA SER A 35 26.61 3.92 -9.92
C SER A 35 26.02 3.00 -8.86
N SER A 36 25.74 1.76 -9.23
CA SER A 36 25.27 0.72 -8.29
C SER A 36 26.21 0.57 -7.08
N ASP A 37 27.50 0.82 -7.25
CA ASP A 37 28.52 0.76 -6.19
C ASP A 37 28.28 1.76 -5.05
N LYS A 38 27.70 2.95 -5.37
CA LYS A 38 27.38 3.94 -4.35
C LYS A 38 26.25 3.45 -3.44
N PHE A 39 25.24 2.81 -4.02
CA PHE A 39 24.15 2.20 -3.26
C PHE A 39 24.66 1.03 -2.40
N LEU A 40 25.46 0.13 -2.99
CA LEU A 40 26.01 -1.03 -2.29
C LEU A 40 26.85 -0.64 -1.08
N ARG A 41 27.77 0.33 -1.26
CA ARG A 41 28.61 0.82 -0.16
C ARG A 41 27.77 1.40 0.98
N ARG A 42 26.80 2.27 0.67
CA ARG A 42 25.94 2.87 1.68
C ARG A 42 25.04 1.86 2.37
N LEU A 43 24.55 0.87 1.64
CA LEU A 43 23.77 -0.22 2.23
C LEU A 43 24.63 -1.02 3.21
N ALA A 44 25.85 -1.40 2.81
CA ALA A 44 26.78 -2.10 3.69
C ALA A 44 27.11 -1.30 4.96
N GLU A 45 27.34 0.02 4.84
CA GLU A 45 27.56 0.91 6.00
C GLU A 45 26.34 0.95 6.94
N ALA A 46 25.11 1.00 6.37
CA ALA A 46 23.87 1.02 7.15
C ALA A 46 23.61 -0.32 7.85
N GLU A 47 23.92 -1.44 7.20
CA GLU A 47 23.83 -2.78 7.78
C GLU A 47 24.87 -2.98 8.88
N GLN A 48 26.14 -2.63 8.65
CA GLN A 48 27.21 -2.70 9.66
C GLN A 48 26.91 -1.86 10.90
N SER A 49 26.23 -0.72 10.75
CA SER A 49 25.80 0.11 11.88
C SER A 49 24.56 -0.42 12.61
N GLY A 50 23.96 -1.52 12.14
CA GLY A 50 22.73 -2.10 12.68
C GLY A 50 21.46 -1.30 12.43
N LYS A 51 21.53 -0.23 11.62
CA LYS A 51 20.35 0.59 11.30
C LYS A 51 19.44 -0.06 10.27
N VAL A 52 20.01 -0.86 9.39
CA VAL A 52 19.30 -1.66 8.38
C VAL A 52 19.59 -3.12 8.67
N HIS A 53 18.55 -3.91 8.79
CA HIS A 53 18.62 -5.35 9.02
C HIS A 53 17.39 -6.02 8.44
N ASP A 54 17.44 -7.33 8.21
CA ASP A 54 16.36 -8.14 7.65
C ASP A 54 15.77 -7.54 6.35
N LEU A 55 16.64 -6.92 5.53
CA LEU A 55 16.29 -6.40 4.22
C LEU A 55 16.33 -7.55 3.21
N HIS A 56 15.17 -7.91 2.67
CA HIS A 56 15.01 -9.00 1.72
C HIS A 56 15.12 -8.53 0.27
N ALA A 57 14.62 -7.33 -0.03
CA ALA A 57 14.83 -6.69 -1.32
C ALA A 57 14.75 -5.16 -1.19
N LEU A 58 15.59 -4.46 -1.95
CA LEU A 58 15.56 -3.02 -2.15
C LEU A 58 15.68 -2.72 -3.64
N LEU A 59 14.65 -2.12 -4.19
CA LEU A 59 14.64 -1.69 -5.59
C LEU A 59 14.39 -0.19 -5.67
N VAL A 60 15.18 0.49 -6.50
CA VAL A 60 15.09 1.94 -6.71
C VAL A 60 14.96 2.21 -8.20
N SER A 61 13.91 2.91 -8.59
CA SER A 61 13.72 3.36 -9.96
C SER A 61 13.54 4.86 -10.00
N ARG A 62 14.12 5.52 -11.00
CA ARG A 62 13.96 6.97 -11.25
C ARG A 62 13.77 7.20 -12.74
N HIS A 63 12.87 8.11 -13.09
CA HIS A 63 12.51 8.38 -14.50
C HIS A 63 12.14 7.10 -15.27
N GLY A 64 11.37 6.21 -14.61
CA GLY A 64 10.97 4.93 -15.16
C GLY A 64 12.07 3.88 -15.31
N LYS A 65 13.34 4.22 -15.00
CA LYS A 65 14.48 3.30 -15.13
C LYS A 65 14.88 2.71 -13.79
N LEU A 66 15.12 1.40 -13.74
CA LEU A 66 15.71 0.74 -12.58
C LEU A 66 17.16 1.21 -12.42
N LEU A 67 17.47 1.84 -11.28
CA LEU A 67 18.83 2.32 -10.94
C LEU A 67 19.57 1.35 -10.06
N PHE A 68 18.85 0.66 -9.19
CA PHE A 68 19.45 -0.24 -8.20
C PHE A 68 18.48 -1.34 -7.83
N GLU A 69 18.98 -2.53 -7.66
CA GLU A 69 18.30 -3.65 -7.03
C GLU A 69 19.28 -4.45 -6.17
N HIS A 70 18.81 -4.85 -5.01
CA HIS A 70 19.54 -5.68 -4.07
C HIS A 70 18.61 -6.72 -3.48
N TYR A 71 19.13 -7.92 -3.26
CA TYR A 71 18.40 -9.04 -2.69
C TYR A 71 19.21 -9.67 -1.57
N GLY A 72 18.56 -9.84 -0.43
CA GLY A 72 19.12 -10.44 0.76
C GLY A 72 18.59 -11.85 1.01
N LYS A 73 18.67 -12.26 2.26
CA LYS A 73 18.14 -13.52 2.75
C LYS A 73 17.47 -13.32 4.10
N GLY A 74 16.45 -14.10 4.40
CA GLY A 74 15.75 -14.05 5.68
C GLY A 74 14.55 -14.96 5.74
N GLU A 75 13.80 -14.90 6.84
CA GLU A 75 12.59 -15.71 7.01
C GLU A 75 11.45 -15.18 6.15
N ASP A 76 10.82 -16.05 5.35
CA ASP A 76 9.60 -15.75 4.59
C ASP A 76 8.36 -16.26 5.34
N GLU A 77 7.83 -15.46 6.27
CA GLU A 77 6.62 -15.83 7.01
C GLU A 77 5.36 -15.83 6.14
N GLY A 78 5.36 -15.10 5.03
CA GLY A 78 4.21 -14.96 4.13
C GLY A 78 4.01 -16.12 3.16
N GLY A 79 5.05 -16.89 2.84
CA GLY A 79 5.06 -17.94 1.83
C GLY A 79 4.40 -19.26 2.20
N GLY A 80 3.79 -19.34 3.40
CA GLY A 80 3.37 -20.62 3.95
C GLY A 80 4.55 -21.51 4.35
N SER A 81 5.76 -20.94 4.29
CA SER A 81 6.97 -21.54 4.82
C SER A 81 6.81 -21.78 6.32
N ARG A 82 7.37 -22.87 6.82
CA ARG A 82 7.42 -23.10 8.25
C ARG A 82 8.22 -21.99 8.92
N PRO A 83 7.85 -21.50 10.10
CA PRO A 83 8.67 -20.56 10.85
C PRO A 83 10.12 -21.03 10.93
N GLY A 84 11.06 -20.09 10.72
CA GLY A 84 12.50 -20.40 10.71
C GLY A 84 13.09 -20.86 9.38
N VAL A 85 12.30 -20.97 8.31
CA VAL A 85 12.84 -21.25 6.97
C VAL A 85 13.44 -19.99 6.39
N VAL A 86 14.75 -19.99 6.22
CA VAL A 86 15.49 -18.91 5.58
C VAL A 86 15.45 -19.07 4.05
N VAL A 87 14.99 -18.04 3.37
CA VAL A 87 14.94 -17.95 1.91
C VAL A 87 16.05 -17.00 1.44
N THR A 88 16.75 -17.36 0.37
CA THR A 88 17.57 -16.42 -0.39
C THR A 88 16.69 -15.78 -1.43
N PHE A 89 16.43 -14.49 -1.28
CA PHE A 89 15.58 -13.75 -2.21
C PHE A 89 16.34 -13.41 -3.49
N GLY A 90 15.59 -13.11 -4.54
CA GLY A 90 16.10 -12.80 -5.86
C GLY A 90 15.01 -12.24 -6.76
N PRO A 91 15.32 -11.86 -8.00
CA PRO A 91 14.37 -11.25 -8.92
C PRO A 91 13.18 -12.15 -9.26
N GLU A 92 13.34 -13.46 -9.16
CA GLU A 92 12.33 -14.48 -9.49
C GLU A 92 11.68 -15.11 -8.25
N VAL A 93 11.95 -14.59 -7.05
CA VAL A 93 11.41 -15.12 -5.79
C VAL A 93 10.26 -14.24 -5.33
N LEU A 94 9.06 -14.83 -5.22
CA LEU A 94 7.88 -14.13 -4.72
C LEU A 94 8.09 -13.70 -3.27
N HIS A 95 7.74 -12.45 -2.98
CA HIS A 95 7.72 -11.92 -1.62
C HIS A 95 6.31 -11.57 -1.17
N ASP A 96 6.04 -11.75 0.11
CA ASP A 96 4.79 -11.35 0.77
C ASP A 96 4.65 -9.82 0.78
N LEU A 97 3.56 -9.33 0.28
CA LEU A 97 3.26 -7.89 0.27
C LEU A 97 2.59 -7.42 1.55
N ARG A 98 2.02 -8.33 2.36
CA ARG A 98 1.17 -7.93 3.48
C ARG A 98 0.17 -6.85 3.05
N SER A 99 0.03 -5.81 3.82
CA SER A 99 -0.96 -4.76 3.55
C SER A 99 -0.69 -3.88 2.32
N VAL A 100 0.46 -4.02 1.64
CA VAL A 100 0.63 -3.43 0.29
C VAL A 100 -0.38 -4.03 -0.68
N SER A 101 -0.89 -5.25 -0.42
CA SER A 101 -2.01 -5.87 -1.15
C SER A 101 -3.24 -4.96 -1.24
N LYS A 102 -3.53 -4.18 -0.20
CA LYS A 102 -4.65 -3.25 -0.15
C LYS A 102 -4.59 -2.22 -1.29
N SER A 103 -3.39 -1.70 -1.54
CA SER A 103 -3.17 -0.71 -2.61
C SER A 103 -3.31 -1.33 -3.99
N VAL A 104 -2.90 -2.59 -4.17
CA VAL A 104 -3.15 -3.36 -5.40
C VAL A 104 -4.66 -3.54 -5.62
N VAL A 105 -5.40 -3.95 -4.57
CA VAL A 105 -6.87 -4.10 -4.65
C VAL A 105 -7.54 -2.76 -4.99
N GLY A 106 -7.06 -1.65 -4.44
CA GLY A 106 -7.56 -0.31 -4.77
C GLY A 106 -7.41 0.05 -6.26
N LEU A 107 -6.29 -0.33 -6.89
CA LEU A 107 -6.08 -0.16 -8.33
C LEU A 107 -7.02 -1.05 -9.15
N VAL A 108 -7.13 -2.33 -8.79
CA VAL A 108 -8.01 -3.31 -9.46
C VAL A 108 -9.48 -2.90 -9.35
N TYR A 109 -9.89 -2.33 -8.19
CA TYR A 109 -11.24 -1.78 -8.02
C TYR A 109 -11.53 -0.65 -9.01
N GLY A 110 -10.56 0.24 -9.23
CA GLY A 110 -10.71 1.34 -10.18
C GLY A 110 -10.85 0.87 -11.63
N ILE A 111 -10.17 -0.19 -12.02
CA ILE A 111 -10.35 -0.81 -13.34
C ILE A 111 -11.77 -1.40 -13.45
N ALA A 112 -12.18 -2.17 -12.45
CA ALA A 112 -13.53 -2.76 -12.42
C ALA A 112 -14.64 -1.69 -12.41
N LEU A 113 -14.40 -0.55 -11.77
CA LEU A 113 -15.32 0.58 -11.75
C LEU A 113 -15.48 1.21 -13.15
N ALA A 114 -14.38 1.41 -13.85
CA ALA A 114 -14.40 1.93 -15.22
C ALA A 114 -15.15 1.00 -16.20
N ASP A 115 -15.05 -0.31 -15.95
CA ASP A 115 -15.78 -1.34 -16.71
C ASP A 115 -17.26 -1.47 -16.29
N GLY A 116 -17.73 -0.66 -15.32
CA GLY A 116 -19.10 -0.74 -14.78
C GLY A 116 -19.40 -2.04 -14.02
N LYS A 117 -18.36 -2.72 -13.50
CA LYS A 117 -18.48 -4.02 -12.83
C LYS A 117 -18.66 -3.91 -11.32
N VAL A 118 -18.30 -2.79 -10.72
CA VAL A 118 -18.41 -2.57 -9.27
C VAL A 118 -19.13 -1.25 -9.00
N PRO A 119 -19.77 -1.11 -7.82
CA PRO A 119 -20.50 0.11 -7.49
C PRO A 119 -19.57 1.32 -7.33
N PRO A 120 -20.05 2.54 -7.68
CA PRO A 120 -19.28 3.76 -7.46
C PRO A 120 -19.17 4.10 -5.95
N PRO A 121 -18.23 4.99 -5.57
CA PRO A 121 -18.01 5.34 -4.16
C PRO A 121 -19.24 5.87 -3.43
N GLU A 122 -20.17 6.50 -4.14
CA GLU A 122 -21.42 7.07 -3.61
C GLU A 122 -22.50 6.01 -3.31
N ALA A 123 -22.34 4.81 -3.87
CA ALA A 123 -23.29 3.72 -3.68
C ALA A 123 -23.35 3.26 -2.21
N LYS A 124 -24.55 2.88 -1.78
CA LYS A 124 -24.80 2.38 -0.42
C LYS A 124 -24.19 1.00 -0.24
N LEU A 125 -23.46 0.82 0.86
CA LEU A 125 -22.72 -0.42 1.13
C LEU A 125 -23.67 -1.62 1.25
N TYR A 126 -24.72 -1.50 2.07
CA TYR A 126 -25.59 -2.64 2.37
C TYR A 126 -26.49 -3.05 1.21
N GLU A 127 -26.75 -2.16 0.24
CA GLU A 127 -27.44 -2.50 -1.00
C GLU A 127 -26.64 -3.48 -1.88
N GLN A 128 -25.32 -3.55 -1.66
CA GLN A 128 -24.43 -4.47 -2.39
C GLN A 128 -24.43 -5.89 -1.81
N PHE A 129 -25.05 -6.06 -0.64
CA PHE A 129 -25.09 -7.31 0.13
C PHE A 129 -26.52 -7.70 0.50
N PRO A 130 -27.37 -8.00 -0.52
CA PRO A 130 -28.77 -8.37 -0.28
C PRO A 130 -28.93 -9.65 0.55
N GLU A 131 -27.87 -10.45 0.68
CA GLU A 131 -27.82 -11.63 1.54
C GLU A 131 -27.88 -11.30 3.04
N TYR A 132 -27.59 -10.05 3.47
CA TYR A 132 -27.57 -9.59 4.86
C TYR A 132 -28.63 -8.53 5.14
N THR A 133 -29.88 -8.78 4.72
CA THR A 133 -31.01 -7.83 4.89
C THR A 133 -31.35 -7.53 6.35
N ASP A 134 -31.05 -8.43 7.26
CA ASP A 134 -31.19 -8.24 8.70
C ASP A 134 -30.23 -7.16 9.23
N LEU A 135 -29.01 -7.11 8.70
CA LEU A 135 -28.03 -6.08 9.04
C LEU A 135 -28.40 -4.72 8.41
N ALA A 136 -28.82 -4.72 7.15
CA ALA A 136 -29.17 -3.50 6.43
C ALA A 136 -30.26 -2.66 7.12
N LYS A 137 -31.16 -3.32 7.89
CA LYS A 137 -32.24 -2.67 8.63
C LYS A 137 -31.83 -2.05 9.97
N GLN A 138 -30.60 -2.30 10.42
CA GLN A 138 -30.12 -1.75 11.68
C GLN A 138 -29.85 -0.24 11.56
N PRO A 139 -30.06 0.54 12.63
CA PRO A 139 -29.87 1.99 12.62
C PRO A 139 -28.49 2.42 12.13
N GLY A 140 -28.44 3.41 11.25
CA GLY A 140 -27.20 4.01 10.74
C GLY A 140 -26.50 3.24 9.62
N ARG A 141 -26.92 2.00 9.32
CA ARG A 141 -26.34 1.21 8.23
C ARG A 141 -26.60 1.80 6.85
N ASP A 142 -27.73 2.46 6.68
CA ASP A 142 -28.15 3.17 5.47
C ASP A 142 -27.22 4.34 5.09
N ARG A 143 -26.38 4.82 6.03
CA ARG A 143 -25.43 5.92 5.79
C ARG A 143 -24.09 5.47 5.24
N LEU A 144 -23.75 4.18 5.36
CA LEU A 144 -22.47 3.66 4.91
C LEU A 144 -22.43 3.55 3.38
N THR A 145 -21.33 4.02 2.80
CA THR A 145 -21.09 4.00 1.36
C THR A 145 -19.82 3.23 1.00
N ILE A 146 -19.67 2.91 -0.27
CA ILE A 146 -18.42 2.33 -0.79
C ILE A 146 -17.25 3.31 -0.63
N GLY A 147 -17.48 4.62 -0.69
CA GLY A 147 -16.46 5.63 -0.39
C GLY A 147 -15.89 5.50 1.02
N HIS A 148 -16.72 5.19 2.01
CA HIS A 148 -16.25 4.92 3.38
C HIS A 148 -15.42 3.63 3.47
N VAL A 149 -15.74 2.61 2.67
CA VAL A 149 -14.91 1.39 2.54
C VAL A 149 -13.56 1.73 1.93
N LEU A 150 -13.55 2.46 0.82
CA LEU A 150 -12.33 2.83 0.08
C LEU A 150 -11.38 3.70 0.92
N SER A 151 -11.92 4.60 1.73
CA SER A 151 -11.14 5.52 2.57
C SER A 151 -10.86 5.01 3.99
N MET A 152 -11.38 3.82 4.34
CA MET A 152 -11.30 3.26 5.71
C MET A 152 -11.92 4.18 6.77
N THR A 153 -13.08 4.75 6.45
CA THR A 153 -13.85 5.64 7.33
C THR A 153 -15.25 5.11 7.63
N LEU A 154 -15.38 3.80 7.73
CA LEU A 154 -16.67 3.14 8.01
C LEU A 154 -17.26 3.54 9.37
N GLY A 155 -16.42 3.97 10.32
CA GLY A 155 -16.85 4.27 11.69
C GLY A 155 -17.25 3.04 12.49
N VAL A 156 -16.88 1.84 12.07
CA VAL A 156 -17.16 0.59 12.77
C VAL A 156 -16.07 0.24 13.77
N GLU A 157 -16.42 -0.56 14.78
CA GLU A 157 -15.47 -1.12 15.72
C GLU A 157 -14.47 -2.03 15.01
N TRP A 158 -13.20 -1.65 15.03
CA TRP A 158 -12.12 -2.41 14.40
C TRP A 158 -10.78 -2.07 15.05
N ASP A 159 -10.03 -3.08 15.42
CA ASP A 159 -8.66 -2.91 15.93
C ASP A 159 -7.73 -3.97 15.36
N GLU A 160 -6.82 -3.54 14.48
CA GLU A 160 -5.74 -4.36 13.96
C GLU A 160 -4.37 -3.71 14.08
N LEU A 161 -4.29 -2.53 14.72
CA LEU A 161 -3.02 -1.81 14.90
C LEU A 161 -2.51 -1.83 16.33
N THR A 162 -3.39 -1.85 17.33
CA THR A 162 -3.00 -1.85 18.76
C THR A 162 -2.93 -3.27 19.32
N ILE A 163 -3.71 -4.20 18.77
CA ILE A 163 -3.68 -5.61 19.14
C ILE A 163 -2.76 -6.37 18.17
N PRO A 164 -1.77 -7.12 18.66
CA PRO A 164 -0.79 -7.79 17.80
C PRO A 164 -1.43 -8.77 16.82
N TYR A 165 -0.91 -8.80 15.59
CA TYR A 165 -1.28 -9.85 14.63
C TYR A 165 -0.96 -11.23 15.19
N GLY A 166 -1.76 -12.22 14.81
CA GLY A 166 -1.65 -13.59 15.32
C GLY A 166 -2.44 -13.84 16.61
N THR A 167 -3.08 -12.81 17.20
CA THR A 167 -3.93 -12.96 18.39
C THR A 167 -5.41 -12.89 18.05
N ALA A 168 -6.26 -13.60 18.83
CA ALA A 168 -7.70 -13.68 18.58
C ALA A 168 -8.43 -12.32 18.72
N GLY A 169 -7.90 -11.41 19.53
CA GLY A 169 -8.47 -10.05 19.68
C GLY A 169 -8.19 -9.11 18.51
N ASN A 170 -7.24 -9.44 17.63
CA ASN A 170 -6.97 -8.64 16.44
C ASN A 170 -8.10 -8.83 15.43
N SER A 171 -8.71 -7.74 14.99
CA SER A 171 -9.92 -7.78 14.14
C SER A 171 -9.68 -8.44 12.78
N GLU A 172 -8.51 -8.28 12.15
CA GLU A 172 -8.19 -8.98 10.89
C GLU A 172 -8.06 -10.49 11.13
N ASN A 173 -7.41 -10.91 12.22
CA ASN A 173 -7.31 -12.33 12.56
C ASN A 173 -8.68 -12.94 12.87
N ALA A 174 -9.52 -12.24 13.62
CA ALA A 174 -10.88 -12.69 13.94
C ALA A 174 -11.74 -12.81 12.67
N MET A 175 -11.65 -11.86 11.77
CA MET A 175 -12.30 -11.90 10.46
C MET A 175 -11.86 -13.10 9.62
N GLU A 176 -10.55 -13.34 9.54
CA GLU A 176 -10.00 -14.46 8.75
C GLU A 176 -10.34 -15.83 9.32
N ALA A 177 -10.66 -15.90 10.62
CA ALA A 177 -11.12 -17.11 11.30
C ALA A 177 -12.65 -17.27 11.30
N ALA A 178 -13.40 -16.24 10.91
CA ALA A 178 -14.85 -16.27 10.93
C ALA A 178 -15.41 -17.23 9.86
N PRO A 179 -16.47 -18.00 10.15
CA PRO A 179 -17.13 -18.85 9.15
C PRO A 179 -17.71 -18.07 7.96
N ASP A 180 -18.16 -16.83 8.21
CA ASP A 180 -18.60 -15.86 7.22
C ASP A 180 -17.92 -14.52 7.51
N ARG A 181 -16.80 -14.27 6.82
CA ARG A 181 -16.01 -13.05 7.05
C ARG A 181 -16.78 -11.78 6.68
N PHE A 182 -17.67 -11.85 5.70
CA PHE A 182 -18.40 -10.65 5.24
C PHE A 182 -19.49 -10.29 6.24
N ARG A 183 -20.19 -11.29 6.80
CA ARG A 183 -21.08 -11.07 7.90
C ARG A 183 -20.35 -10.51 9.12
N PHE A 184 -19.20 -11.10 9.47
CA PHE A 184 -18.36 -10.60 10.57
C PHE A 184 -18.03 -9.13 10.43
N ILE A 185 -17.65 -8.66 9.23
CA ILE A 185 -17.32 -7.26 8.96
C ILE A 185 -18.56 -6.37 9.04
N LEU A 186 -19.63 -6.79 8.36
CA LEU A 186 -20.83 -5.98 8.21
C LEU A 186 -21.66 -5.88 9.50
N GLU A 187 -21.56 -6.82 10.41
CA GLU A 187 -22.24 -6.77 11.72
C GLU A 187 -21.50 -5.95 12.78
N ARG A 188 -20.24 -5.50 12.53
CA ARG A 188 -19.50 -4.70 13.51
C ARG A 188 -20.30 -3.48 13.97
N PRO A 189 -20.31 -3.18 15.29
CA PRO A 189 -20.98 -1.99 15.82
C PRO A 189 -20.47 -0.71 15.14
N ILE A 190 -21.37 0.22 14.83
CA ILE A 190 -20.99 1.57 14.44
C ILE A 190 -20.65 2.33 15.70
N VAL A 191 -19.37 2.72 15.85
CA VAL A 191 -18.83 3.39 17.06
C VAL A 191 -18.43 4.83 16.78
N GLY A 192 -18.56 5.29 15.54
CA GLY A 192 -18.24 6.66 15.14
C GLY A 192 -19.02 7.08 13.90
N GLU A 193 -19.01 8.39 13.61
CA GLU A 193 -19.66 8.93 12.40
C GLU A 193 -18.91 8.46 11.16
N PRO A 194 -19.59 7.79 10.19
CA PRO A 194 -18.98 7.39 8.92
C PRO A 194 -18.44 8.60 8.15
N GLY A 195 -17.28 8.43 7.52
CA GLY A 195 -16.62 9.47 6.75
C GLY A 195 -15.71 10.41 7.55
N VAL A 196 -15.75 10.37 8.89
CA VAL A 196 -15.05 11.36 9.74
C VAL A 196 -13.69 10.87 10.20
N LYS A 197 -13.61 9.68 10.78
CA LYS A 197 -12.37 9.16 11.37
C LYS A 197 -11.83 7.99 10.57
N TRP A 198 -10.54 8.05 10.28
CA TRP A 198 -9.82 6.91 9.73
C TRP A 198 -9.63 5.82 10.79
N ILE A 199 -10.07 4.61 10.46
CA ILE A 199 -9.85 3.39 11.25
C ILE A 199 -9.29 2.36 10.30
N TYR A 200 -8.02 1.99 10.49
CA TYR A 200 -7.38 1.01 9.63
C TYR A 200 -8.10 -0.34 9.72
N CYS A 201 -8.62 -0.80 8.59
CA CYS A 201 -9.56 -1.91 8.54
C CYS A 201 -9.29 -2.84 7.35
N GLY A 202 -8.71 -4.02 7.62
CA GLY A 202 -8.52 -5.07 6.61
C GLY A 202 -9.84 -5.58 6.03
N GLY A 203 -10.90 -5.55 6.84
CA GLY A 203 -12.26 -5.91 6.41
C GLY A 203 -12.78 -5.02 5.29
N ALA A 204 -12.42 -3.73 5.27
CA ALA A 204 -12.77 -2.84 4.17
C ALA A 204 -12.20 -3.36 2.83
N THR A 205 -10.96 -3.81 2.82
CA THR A 205 -10.37 -4.39 1.60
C THR A 205 -10.99 -5.73 1.22
N ALA A 206 -11.35 -6.54 2.20
CA ALA A 206 -12.07 -7.80 1.94
C ALA A 206 -13.43 -7.55 1.24
N ILE A 207 -14.17 -6.51 1.67
CA ILE A 207 -15.39 -6.05 1.01
C ILE A 207 -15.12 -5.69 -0.46
N LEU A 208 -14.07 -4.90 -0.75
CA LEU A 208 -13.73 -4.54 -2.14
C LEU A 208 -13.42 -5.78 -2.99
N GLY A 209 -12.64 -6.74 -2.43
CA GLY A 209 -12.36 -8.00 -3.09
C GLY A 209 -13.63 -8.80 -3.42
N ARG A 210 -14.59 -8.83 -2.49
CA ARG A 210 -15.91 -9.48 -2.71
C ARG A 210 -16.71 -8.79 -3.79
N LEU A 211 -16.75 -7.46 -3.80
CA LEU A 211 -17.47 -6.69 -4.81
C LEU A 211 -16.88 -6.88 -6.21
N ILE A 212 -15.55 -6.94 -6.32
CA ILE A 212 -14.88 -7.32 -7.57
C ILE A 212 -15.36 -8.70 -8.02
N GLY A 213 -15.34 -9.69 -7.13
CA GLY A 213 -15.77 -11.04 -7.46
C GLY A 213 -17.25 -11.11 -7.88
N LYS A 214 -18.13 -10.44 -7.15
CA LYS A 214 -19.57 -10.39 -7.48
C LYS A 214 -19.84 -9.74 -8.84
N GLY A 215 -19.18 -8.60 -9.10
CA GLY A 215 -19.45 -7.81 -10.29
C GLY A 215 -18.80 -8.33 -11.56
N THR A 216 -17.64 -8.99 -11.43
CA THR A 216 -16.89 -9.52 -12.59
C THR A 216 -17.21 -10.98 -12.89
N GLY A 217 -17.70 -11.72 -11.89
CA GLY A 217 -17.85 -13.19 -11.97
C GLY A 217 -16.52 -13.95 -11.87
N GLU A 218 -15.41 -13.23 -11.63
CA GLU A 218 -14.07 -13.80 -11.51
C GLU A 218 -13.55 -13.64 -10.06
N ARG A 219 -12.77 -14.61 -9.58
CA ARG A 219 -12.08 -14.43 -8.30
C ARG A 219 -11.06 -13.28 -8.39
N LEU A 220 -10.90 -12.51 -7.33
CA LEU A 220 -9.99 -11.36 -7.26
C LEU A 220 -8.60 -11.64 -7.86
N PRO A 221 -7.88 -12.75 -7.56
CA PRO A 221 -6.57 -13.01 -8.16
C PRO A 221 -6.61 -13.18 -9.67
N ALA A 222 -7.62 -13.87 -10.19
CA ALA A 222 -7.78 -14.12 -11.62
C ALA A 222 -8.11 -12.81 -12.36
N TYR A 223 -9.01 -12.01 -11.81
CA TYR A 223 -9.34 -10.71 -12.37
C TYR A 223 -8.14 -9.77 -12.34
N ALA A 224 -7.44 -9.66 -11.20
CA ALA A 224 -6.23 -8.84 -11.08
C ALA A 224 -5.14 -9.26 -12.08
N ARG A 225 -4.95 -10.57 -12.27
CA ARG A 225 -4.02 -11.11 -13.28
C ARG A 225 -4.38 -10.59 -14.66
N ARG A 226 -5.63 -10.77 -15.09
CA ARG A 226 -6.08 -10.41 -16.44
C ARG A 226 -6.05 -8.90 -16.71
N VAL A 227 -6.46 -8.05 -15.74
CA VAL A 227 -6.66 -6.61 -16.01
C VAL A 227 -5.51 -5.71 -15.57
N LEU A 228 -4.64 -6.19 -14.70
CA LEU A 228 -3.53 -5.39 -14.17
C LEU A 228 -2.18 -6.08 -14.41
N PHE A 229 -2.02 -7.34 -13.99
CA PHE A 229 -0.71 -7.98 -13.98
C PHE A 229 -0.24 -8.36 -15.38
N ASP A 230 -1.05 -9.03 -16.19
CA ASP A 230 -0.69 -9.40 -17.55
C ASP A 230 -0.46 -8.19 -18.46
N PRO A 231 -1.32 -7.13 -18.44
CA PRO A 231 -1.06 -5.92 -19.21
C PRO A 231 0.22 -5.17 -18.82
N MET A 232 0.74 -5.39 -17.61
CA MET A 232 1.99 -4.80 -17.14
C MET A 232 3.18 -5.76 -17.20
N ASP A 233 3.01 -6.92 -17.83
CA ASP A 233 4.05 -7.94 -17.94
C ASP A 233 4.64 -8.30 -16.57
N PHE A 234 3.75 -8.63 -15.62
CA PHE A 234 4.16 -9.17 -14.32
C PHE A 234 4.49 -10.65 -14.47
N GLY A 235 5.53 -11.08 -13.79
CA GLY A 235 5.86 -12.48 -13.61
C GLY A 235 4.80 -13.24 -12.81
N PRO A 236 5.14 -14.41 -12.25
CA PRO A 236 4.23 -15.16 -11.41
C PRO A 236 3.76 -14.34 -10.22
N SER A 237 2.57 -14.63 -9.75
CA SER A 237 2.00 -14.06 -8.53
C SER A 237 1.23 -15.13 -7.78
N ASP A 238 1.13 -14.98 -6.50
CA ASP A 238 0.31 -15.81 -5.63
C ASP A 238 -0.63 -14.95 -4.79
N TRP A 239 -1.73 -15.53 -4.34
CA TRP A 239 -2.66 -14.86 -3.46
C TRP A 239 -3.22 -15.85 -2.45
N ARG A 240 -2.82 -15.68 -1.21
CA ARG A 240 -3.26 -16.55 -0.12
C ARG A 240 -4.77 -16.47 0.06
N VAL A 241 -5.36 -17.62 0.38
CA VAL A 241 -6.79 -17.74 0.68
C VAL A 241 -7.02 -17.98 2.16
N GLY A 242 -8.18 -17.58 2.66
CA GLY A 242 -8.64 -17.87 4.00
C GLY A 242 -9.23 -19.29 4.12
N ALA A 243 -9.65 -19.65 5.31
CA ALA A 243 -10.30 -20.94 5.58
C ALA A 243 -11.62 -21.13 4.82
N ASP A 244 -12.30 -20.04 4.52
CA ASP A 244 -13.52 -19.97 3.70
C ASP A 244 -13.26 -20.07 2.18
N GLY A 245 -11.98 -20.19 1.77
CA GLY A 245 -11.58 -20.23 0.38
C GLY A 245 -11.56 -18.85 -0.33
N GLU A 246 -11.96 -17.79 0.36
CA GLU A 246 -11.89 -16.43 -0.21
C GLU A 246 -10.45 -15.89 -0.20
N PRO A 247 -10.04 -15.11 -1.21
CA PRO A 247 -8.73 -14.46 -1.21
C PRO A 247 -8.58 -13.53 0.00
N ARG A 248 -7.43 -13.56 0.65
CA ARG A 248 -7.06 -12.57 1.66
C ARG A 248 -6.72 -11.25 0.99
N ALA A 249 -7.75 -10.52 0.58
CA ALA A 249 -7.61 -9.30 -0.20
C ALA A 249 -6.73 -8.26 0.48
N ALA A 250 -6.79 -8.17 1.81
CA ALA A 250 -6.08 -7.18 2.60
C ALA A 250 -4.59 -7.44 2.77
N SER A 251 -4.14 -8.71 2.65
CA SER A 251 -2.78 -9.09 3.09
C SER A 251 -2.19 -10.28 2.34
N GLY A 252 -2.90 -10.89 1.40
CA GLY A 252 -2.53 -12.18 0.82
C GLY A 252 -1.72 -12.14 -0.47
N CYS A 253 -1.57 -11.00 -1.11
CA CYS A 253 -0.87 -10.89 -2.39
C CYS A 253 0.63 -11.10 -2.24
N ARG A 254 1.21 -11.88 -3.13
CA ARG A 254 2.65 -12.09 -3.29
C ARG A 254 3.05 -11.76 -4.72
N LEU A 255 4.06 -10.92 -4.87
CA LEU A 255 4.60 -10.51 -6.16
C LEU A 255 6.12 -10.66 -6.16
N LEU A 256 6.70 -10.66 -7.34
CA LEU A 256 8.14 -10.42 -7.49
C LEU A 256 8.48 -8.99 -7.04
N PRO A 257 9.63 -8.73 -6.44
CA PRO A 257 10.01 -7.38 -6.00
C PRO A 257 9.98 -6.34 -7.15
N ARG A 258 10.38 -6.75 -8.37
CA ARG A 258 10.28 -5.88 -9.56
C ARG A 258 8.84 -5.54 -9.92
N ASP A 259 7.90 -6.45 -9.73
CA ASP A 259 6.48 -6.21 -10.02
C ASP A 259 5.84 -5.30 -8.97
N MET A 260 6.25 -5.42 -7.70
CA MET A 260 5.87 -4.45 -6.68
C MET A 260 6.37 -3.03 -7.03
N LEU A 261 7.60 -2.91 -7.56
CA LEU A 261 8.13 -1.61 -8.02
C LEU A 261 7.28 -1.03 -9.16
N LYS A 262 6.86 -1.87 -10.14
CA LYS A 262 5.98 -1.44 -11.25
C LYS A 262 4.66 -0.86 -10.76
N VAL A 263 4.10 -1.34 -9.65
CA VAL A 263 2.87 -0.75 -9.04
C VAL A 263 3.09 0.72 -8.67
N GLY A 264 4.23 1.06 -8.10
CA GLY A 264 4.57 2.46 -7.78
C GLY A 264 4.82 3.30 -9.03
N GLN A 265 5.49 2.75 -10.03
CA GLN A 265 5.71 3.41 -11.32
C GLN A 265 4.39 3.70 -12.03
N LEU A 266 3.45 2.74 -12.01
CA LEU A 266 2.10 2.92 -12.55
C LEU A 266 1.36 4.10 -11.88
N ALA A 267 1.46 4.21 -10.55
CA ALA A 267 0.85 5.31 -9.81
C ALA A 267 1.47 6.67 -10.19
N LEU A 268 2.80 6.76 -10.33
CA LEU A 268 3.47 7.98 -10.79
C LEU A 268 3.09 8.35 -12.22
N ALA A 269 2.92 7.36 -13.09
CA ALA A 269 2.54 7.55 -14.49
C ALA A 269 1.03 7.81 -14.68
N GLY A 270 0.28 8.10 -13.60
CA GLY A 270 -1.16 8.36 -13.69
C GLY A 270 -1.97 7.18 -14.21
N GLY A 271 -1.50 5.94 -13.98
CA GLY A 271 -2.16 4.73 -14.41
C GLY A 271 -1.79 4.25 -15.82
N ALA A 272 -0.86 4.93 -16.49
CA ALA A 272 -0.36 4.51 -17.80
C ALA A 272 0.86 3.59 -17.66
N TRP A 273 0.96 2.60 -18.54
CA TRP A 273 2.10 1.69 -18.65
C TRP A 273 2.45 1.48 -20.12
N GLN A 274 3.69 1.77 -20.51
CA GLN A 274 4.18 1.64 -21.90
C GLN A 274 3.21 2.24 -22.94
N GLY A 275 2.70 3.44 -22.67
CA GLY A 275 1.79 4.17 -23.55
C GLY A 275 0.32 3.70 -23.51
N LYS A 276 -0.02 2.69 -22.73
CA LYS A 276 -1.41 2.20 -22.54
C LYS A 276 -1.94 2.66 -21.19
N GLN A 277 -3.18 3.15 -21.14
CA GLN A 277 -3.88 3.41 -19.88
C GLN A 277 -4.37 2.09 -19.30
N ILE A 278 -3.79 1.64 -18.19
CA ILE A 278 -4.14 0.41 -17.48
C ILE A 278 -5.17 0.70 -16.39
N VAL A 279 -4.91 1.71 -15.56
CA VAL A 279 -5.85 2.18 -14.55
C VAL A 279 -6.33 3.57 -14.96
N PRO A 280 -7.64 3.88 -14.92
CA PRO A 280 -8.12 5.20 -15.31
C PRO A 280 -7.39 6.33 -14.58
N ALA A 281 -6.95 7.36 -15.30
CA ALA A 281 -6.17 8.45 -14.74
C ALA A 281 -6.91 9.19 -13.61
N ASP A 282 -8.24 9.34 -13.76
CA ASP A 282 -9.09 9.96 -12.74
C ASP A 282 -9.11 9.13 -11.45
N TRP A 283 -9.13 7.83 -11.58
CA TRP A 283 -9.05 6.93 -10.43
C TRP A 283 -7.71 7.03 -9.73
N VAL A 284 -6.60 7.03 -10.50
CA VAL A 284 -5.26 7.22 -9.92
C VAL A 284 -5.17 8.55 -9.18
N ARG A 285 -5.67 9.65 -9.75
CA ARG A 285 -5.73 10.92 -9.02
C ARG A 285 -6.52 10.78 -7.71
N ARG A 286 -7.65 10.08 -7.74
CA ARG A 286 -8.51 9.88 -6.57
C ARG A 286 -7.83 9.09 -5.46
N ILE A 287 -7.12 8.01 -5.79
CA ILE A 287 -6.43 7.18 -4.79
C ILE A 287 -5.26 7.89 -4.10
N ILE A 288 -4.61 8.83 -4.78
CA ILE A 288 -3.49 9.61 -4.23
C ILE A 288 -3.89 11.01 -3.76
N THR A 289 -5.18 11.32 -3.71
CA THR A 289 -5.73 12.55 -3.13
C THR A 289 -6.24 12.25 -1.71
N PRO A 290 -5.91 13.08 -0.71
CA PRO A 290 -6.40 12.88 0.64
C PRO A 290 -7.93 12.81 0.71
N ALA A 291 -8.48 11.67 1.12
CA ALA A 291 -9.89 11.50 1.44
C ALA A 291 -10.15 11.70 2.94
N VAL A 292 -9.17 11.36 3.78
CA VAL A 292 -9.24 11.53 5.22
C VAL A 292 -7.85 11.80 5.79
N LYS A 293 -7.80 12.58 6.87
CA LYS A 293 -6.59 12.81 7.65
C LYS A 293 -6.37 11.64 8.62
N ILE A 294 -5.13 11.15 8.72
CA ILE A 294 -4.75 10.16 9.75
C ILE A 294 -4.29 10.93 10.99
N GLU A 295 -3.06 11.43 10.96
CA GLU A 295 -2.44 12.27 11.98
C GLU A 295 -1.21 12.98 11.41
N GLY A 296 -0.83 14.10 11.99
CA GLY A 296 0.35 14.87 11.56
C GLY A 296 0.33 15.15 10.05
N ALA A 297 1.38 14.77 9.34
CA ALA A 297 1.53 14.93 7.90
C ALA A 297 0.90 13.80 7.07
N ARG A 298 0.32 12.79 7.72
CA ARG A 298 -0.22 11.61 7.05
C ARG A 298 -1.71 11.76 6.76
N SER A 299 -2.09 11.38 5.55
CA SER A 299 -3.47 11.25 5.10
C SER A 299 -3.66 9.91 4.38
N TYR A 300 -4.90 9.56 4.11
CA TYR A 300 -5.26 8.36 3.36
C TYR A 300 -6.17 8.73 2.22
N GLY A 301 -5.88 8.20 1.05
CA GLY A 301 -6.77 8.23 -0.10
C GLY A 301 -7.62 6.97 -0.15
N TYR A 302 -7.78 6.41 -1.35
CA TYR A 302 -8.47 5.14 -1.51
C TYR A 302 -7.45 4.00 -1.50
N HIS A 303 -7.19 3.45 -0.31
CA HIS A 303 -6.22 2.37 -0.04
C HIS A 303 -4.76 2.74 -0.30
N TRP A 304 -4.44 4.06 -0.33
CA TRP A 304 -3.07 4.57 -0.46
C TRP A 304 -2.76 5.57 0.64
N TYR A 305 -1.56 5.46 1.20
CA TYR A 305 -1.02 6.45 2.14
C TYR A 305 -0.49 7.66 1.37
N ILE A 306 -0.65 8.82 1.97
CA ILE A 306 -0.19 10.10 1.45
C ILE A 306 0.52 10.81 2.59
N TYR A 307 1.75 11.22 2.34
CA TYR A 307 2.52 12.06 3.24
C TYR A 307 2.78 13.39 2.55
N ASP A 308 2.45 14.48 3.23
CA ASP A 308 2.64 15.83 2.71
C ASP A 308 3.00 16.75 3.87
N ASN A 309 4.24 17.20 3.90
CA ASN A 309 4.76 18.03 4.97
C ASN A 309 5.79 19.03 4.44
N MET A 310 5.88 20.18 5.09
CA MET A 310 6.97 21.16 4.90
C MET A 310 8.04 20.92 5.95
N VAL A 311 9.26 20.67 5.53
CA VAL A 311 10.44 20.49 6.39
C VAL A 311 11.53 21.43 5.89
N ASP A 312 11.96 22.36 6.71
CA ASP A 312 12.99 23.35 6.38
C ASP A 312 12.70 24.10 5.07
N GLY A 313 11.43 24.48 4.85
CA GLY A 313 10.98 25.17 3.64
C GLY A 313 10.87 24.30 2.38
N GLN A 314 11.10 22.99 2.49
CA GLN A 314 10.97 22.04 1.38
C GLN A 314 9.80 21.10 1.59
N ARG A 315 9.01 20.89 0.53
CA ARG A 315 7.90 19.95 0.57
C ARG A 315 8.41 18.51 0.52
N GLN A 316 8.10 17.76 1.57
CA GLN A 316 8.28 16.31 1.63
C GLN A 316 6.96 15.64 1.25
N TYR A 317 6.88 15.12 0.03
CA TYR A 317 5.66 14.51 -0.48
C TYR A 317 5.95 13.14 -1.07
N TRP A 318 5.21 12.15 -0.59
CA TRP A 318 5.17 10.82 -1.21
C TRP A 318 3.78 10.21 -1.10
N VAL A 319 3.48 9.32 -2.02
CA VAL A 319 2.32 8.43 -1.98
C VAL A 319 2.80 7.00 -1.97
N GLY A 320 2.04 6.08 -1.37
CA GLY A 320 2.54 4.71 -1.32
C GLY A 320 1.72 3.76 -0.48
N ALA A 321 2.32 2.61 -0.24
CA ALA A 321 1.73 1.49 0.47
C ALA A 321 2.65 0.99 1.60
N ILE A 322 2.03 0.57 2.70
CA ILE A 322 2.71 0.13 3.91
C ILE A 322 2.18 -1.26 4.28
N GLY A 323 3.09 -2.23 4.45
CA GLY A 323 2.79 -3.57 4.91
C GLY A 323 3.59 -3.95 6.15
N TRP A 324 3.01 -4.81 6.97
CA TRP A 324 3.65 -5.35 8.17
C TRP A 324 4.94 -6.10 7.82
N GLY A 325 5.92 -6.08 8.71
CA GLY A 325 7.23 -6.69 8.47
C GLY A 325 8.19 -5.79 7.69
N GLY A 326 7.84 -4.54 7.42
CA GLY A 326 8.68 -3.59 6.72
C GLY A 326 8.46 -3.54 5.20
N GLN A 327 7.35 -4.08 4.69
CA GLN A 327 7.01 -3.96 3.27
C GLN A 327 6.65 -2.50 2.97
N ARG A 328 7.33 -1.88 2.01
CA ARG A 328 7.12 -0.46 1.65
C ARG A 328 7.19 -0.25 0.15
N LEU A 329 6.23 0.49 -0.33
CA LEU A 329 6.25 1.04 -1.67
C LEU A 329 6.10 2.56 -1.55
N TYR A 330 7.15 3.29 -1.89
CA TYR A 330 7.15 4.74 -1.90
C TYR A 330 7.26 5.25 -3.32
N ALA A 331 6.39 6.18 -3.67
CA ALA A 331 6.46 6.94 -4.91
C ALA A 331 6.58 8.42 -4.57
N PHE A 332 7.64 9.07 -5.06
CA PHE A 332 7.98 10.47 -4.83
C PHE A 332 7.79 11.26 -6.13
N PRO A 333 6.61 11.87 -6.37
CA PRO A 333 6.33 12.54 -7.64
C PRO A 333 7.32 13.67 -7.97
N GLY A 334 7.73 14.45 -6.96
CA GLY A 334 8.68 15.54 -7.15
C GLY A 334 10.10 15.11 -7.54
N LEU A 335 10.43 13.82 -7.41
CA LEU A 335 11.74 13.24 -7.75
C LEU A 335 11.65 12.25 -8.92
N ASP A 336 10.44 11.96 -9.39
CA ASP A 336 10.14 10.87 -10.33
C ASP A 336 10.83 9.56 -9.91
N LEU A 337 10.68 9.25 -8.60
CA LEU A 337 11.39 8.17 -7.90
C LEU A 337 10.40 7.19 -7.30
N VAL A 338 10.65 5.90 -7.49
CA VAL A 338 9.95 4.82 -6.78
C VAL A 338 10.96 3.98 -6.02
N VAL A 339 10.63 3.66 -4.78
CA VAL A 339 11.41 2.76 -3.92
C VAL A 339 10.50 1.65 -3.42
N ALA A 340 10.85 0.41 -3.73
CA ALA A 340 10.21 -0.78 -3.21
C ALA A 340 11.14 -1.49 -2.23
N MET A 341 10.62 -1.82 -1.06
CA MET A 341 11.35 -2.54 0.00
C MET A 341 10.54 -3.74 0.46
N ASN A 342 11.19 -4.88 0.53
CA ASN A 342 10.69 -6.06 1.21
C ASN A 342 11.63 -6.40 2.38
N CYS A 343 11.05 -6.64 3.55
CA CYS A 343 11.82 -6.92 4.77
C CYS A 343 11.19 -8.08 5.54
N GLY A 344 11.98 -8.67 6.44
CA GLY A 344 11.60 -9.74 7.35
C GLY A 344 11.31 -9.30 8.79
N ASN A 345 11.05 -8.02 9.02
CA ASN A 345 10.90 -7.43 10.36
C ASN A 345 9.55 -7.75 11.02
N TYR A 346 9.02 -8.96 10.83
CA TYR A 346 7.67 -9.34 11.24
C TYR A 346 7.44 -9.34 12.76
N ARG A 347 8.50 -9.58 13.56
CA ARG A 347 8.45 -9.66 15.03
C ARG A 347 8.71 -8.31 15.72
N GLN A 348 9.03 -7.29 14.93
CA GLN A 348 9.30 -5.95 15.44
C GLN A 348 8.04 -5.10 15.50
N THR A 349 8.05 -4.10 16.38
CA THR A 349 6.98 -3.10 16.44
C THR A 349 6.91 -2.29 15.15
N GLY A 350 5.74 -1.73 14.85
CA GLY A 350 5.59 -0.85 13.68
C GLY A 350 6.54 0.35 13.69
N MET A 351 6.94 0.83 14.88
CA MET A 351 7.91 1.91 15.04
C MET A 351 9.31 1.46 14.64
N GLU A 352 9.76 0.29 15.07
CA GLU A 352 11.06 -0.29 14.71
C GLU A 352 11.14 -0.56 13.22
N GLN A 353 10.11 -1.19 12.64
CA GLN A 353 10.00 -1.37 11.18
C GLN A 353 10.12 -0.03 10.43
N SER A 354 9.48 1.03 10.94
CA SER A 354 9.55 2.36 10.33
C SER A 354 10.94 2.98 10.43
N ARG A 355 11.67 2.76 11.53
CA ARG A 355 13.06 3.23 11.68
C ARG A 355 14.00 2.58 10.67
N VAL A 356 13.88 1.25 10.46
CA VAL A 356 14.68 0.54 9.44
C VAL A 356 14.39 1.11 8.05
N ASN A 357 13.13 1.24 7.69
CA ASN A 357 12.75 1.75 6.37
C ASN A 357 13.16 3.21 6.16
N LEU A 358 13.10 4.03 7.20
CA LEU A 358 13.58 5.42 7.16
C LEU A 358 15.10 5.45 6.96
N ALA A 359 15.87 4.60 7.67
CA ALA A 359 17.31 4.50 7.49
C ALA A 359 17.68 4.11 6.05
N VAL A 360 16.95 3.16 5.44
CA VAL A 360 17.14 2.84 4.02
C VAL A 360 16.96 4.07 3.13
N LEU A 361 15.92 4.88 3.36
CA LEU A 361 15.71 6.09 2.57
C LEU A 361 16.80 7.15 2.83
N THR A 362 17.09 7.46 4.10
CA THR A 362 17.95 8.59 4.47
C THR A 362 19.45 8.30 4.41
N ASP A 363 19.86 7.07 4.65
CA ASP A 363 21.27 6.69 4.70
C ASP A 363 21.72 6.00 3.41
N VAL A 364 20.82 5.37 2.67
CA VAL A 364 21.15 4.64 1.44
C VAL A 364 20.61 5.35 0.20
N VAL A 365 19.26 5.46 0.06
CA VAL A 365 18.65 5.88 -1.21
C VAL A 365 18.95 7.33 -1.55
N PHE A 366 18.48 8.29 -0.74
CA PHE A 366 18.66 9.71 -1.07
C PHE A 366 20.11 10.16 -1.21
N PRO A 367 21.06 9.75 -0.33
CA PRO A 367 22.44 10.11 -0.52
C PRO A 367 23.10 9.45 -1.74
N SER A 368 22.55 8.35 -2.25
CA SER A 368 23.05 7.73 -3.49
C SER A 368 22.59 8.43 -4.75
N LEU A 369 21.47 9.15 -4.67
CA LEU A 369 20.93 9.95 -5.78
C LEU A 369 21.53 11.34 -5.88
N ALA A 370 22.18 11.84 -4.85
CA ALA A 370 22.93 13.07 -4.80
C ALA A 370 24.33 12.86 -5.38
#